data_f6f77c79e0bbb279db8e29922adfbf70
#
_entry.id   f6f77c79e0bbb279db8e29922adfbf70
#
_cell.length_a   1.000
_cell.length_b   1.000
_cell.length_c   1.000
_cell.angle_alpha   90.00
_cell.angle_beta   90.00
_cell.angle_gamma   90.00
#
_symmetry.space_group_name_H-M   'P 1'
#
loop_
_entity.id
_entity.type
_entity.pdbx_description
1 polymer ?
#
loop_
_entity_poly.entity_id
_entity_poly.type
_entity_poly.pdbx_seq_one_letter_code
_entity_poly.pdbx_strand_id
1 'polypeptide(L)'
;ATKNLFGMAQRFCENLDDGLIPKPDTSNAKELYFREFDSGYAVGTAGNKSVGRSQTIQLLHASEVAYWAFAEEHAKGILQAVSNEPGTEILMESTANGIGNYFHQRWLTAMQEDNEYQAIFLPWYWQDEYKYSAENFNMSDEEEHLYGLYGSNGLTTEHLSWRRLKINEFSKDYEAGREHXXXXLNATEAFKNPVNNIFINSKYVEKARKGDIDQKGNLIIGVDVAISDRDRTAIIRRKGRCSYNLERFQNYNTMEIVGRLKRIIHEERPHRMYIDCIGIGAGVVDRLQEMGYDCVEGVNVARSANDKERFRNLRAELWSDMRDWFYGEMPVQIPDSDELHGELCSLGFKENSSGQLQIESKDELRSRGLPSPDGADALSLTFFGGCYGVTGSHFETDKISPWEKRMFR
;
A
#
# COMPACT_ATOMS: atom_id res chain seq x y z
N ALA A 1 -20.64 -7.62 1.28
CA ALA A 1 -21.00 -6.27 0.80
C ALA A 1 -22.09 -6.34 -0.29
N THR A 2 -21.82 -6.91 -1.45
CA THR A 2 -22.72 -6.93 -2.65
C THR A 2 -24.16 -7.33 -2.33
N LYS A 3 -24.38 -8.43 -1.57
CA LYS A 3 -25.74 -8.89 -1.19
C LYS A 3 -26.47 -7.86 -0.32
N ASN A 4 -25.73 -7.18 0.57
CA ASN A 4 -26.33 -6.18 1.47
C ASN A 4 -26.78 -4.95 0.68
N LEU A 5 -25.92 -4.45 -0.22
CA LEU A 5 -26.27 -3.33 -1.10
C LEU A 5 -27.50 -3.65 -1.95
N PHE A 6 -27.54 -4.83 -2.54
CA PHE A 6 -28.68 -5.27 -3.34
C PHE A 6 -29.95 -5.36 -2.48
N GLY A 7 -29.86 -5.95 -1.28
CA GLY A 7 -30.99 -6.04 -0.35
C GLY A 7 -31.51 -4.67 0.09
N MET A 8 -30.65 -3.65 0.16
CA MET A 8 -31.09 -2.28 0.42
C MET A 8 -31.93 -1.75 -0.76
N ALA A 9 -31.44 -1.92 -1.98
CA ALA A 9 -32.17 -1.50 -3.19
C ALA A 9 -33.56 -2.19 -3.29
N GLN A 10 -33.60 -3.51 -3.02
CA GLN A 10 -34.84 -4.26 -2.99
C GLN A 10 -35.82 -3.68 -1.95
N ARG A 11 -35.34 -3.43 -0.73
CA ARG A 11 -36.18 -2.85 0.34
C ARG A 11 -36.70 -1.46 -0.02
N PHE A 12 -35.89 -0.64 -0.69
CA PHE A 12 -36.37 0.66 -1.17
C PHE A 12 -37.54 0.46 -2.16
N CYS A 13 -37.38 -0.42 -3.14
CA CYS A 13 -38.45 -0.72 -4.10
C CYS A 13 -39.71 -1.27 -3.43
N GLU A 14 -39.57 -2.13 -2.42
CA GLU A 14 -40.68 -2.76 -1.69
C GLU A 14 -41.43 -1.77 -0.78
N ASN A 15 -40.77 -0.72 -0.32
CA ASN A 15 -41.32 0.22 0.68
C ASN A 15 -41.65 1.60 0.10
N LEU A 16 -41.43 1.84 -1.19
CA LEU A 16 -41.86 3.06 -1.85
C LEU A 16 -43.36 3.01 -2.07
N ASP A 17 -44.00 4.17 -1.96
CA ASP A 17 -45.46 4.31 -2.19
C ASP A 17 -45.83 3.89 -3.62
N ASP A 18 -46.94 3.17 -3.75
CA ASP A 18 -47.48 2.74 -5.05
C ASP A 18 -47.66 3.96 -5.98
N GLY A 19 -47.02 3.92 -7.12
CA GLY A 19 -47.08 4.99 -8.12
C GLY A 19 -45.86 5.88 -8.23
N LEU A 20 -44.92 5.79 -7.29
CA LEU A 20 -43.65 6.52 -7.41
C LEU A 20 -42.71 5.84 -8.39
N ILE A 21 -42.64 4.52 -8.35
CA ILE A 21 -41.91 3.70 -9.34
C ILE A 21 -42.78 2.47 -9.69
N PRO A 22 -42.68 1.95 -10.90
CA PRO A 22 -43.33 0.67 -11.22
C PRO A 22 -42.67 -0.48 -10.47
N LYS A 23 -43.41 -1.54 -10.24
CA LYS A 23 -42.86 -2.78 -9.68
C LYS A 23 -41.88 -3.41 -10.69
N PRO A 24 -40.77 -3.97 -10.25
CA PRO A 24 -39.85 -4.58 -11.20
C PRO A 24 -40.45 -5.81 -11.87
N ASP A 25 -40.31 -5.89 -13.18
CA ASP A 25 -40.73 -7.05 -13.97
C ASP A 25 -39.89 -8.28 -13.65
N THR A 26 -38.62 -8.05 -13.38
CA THR A 26 -37.68 -9.09 -12.93
C THR A 26 -37.04 -8.65 -11.62
N SER A 27 -37.12 -9.54 -10.64
CA SER A 27 -36.41 -9.39 -9.36
C SER A 27 -35.78 -10.74 -9.02
N ASN A 28 -34.46 -10.82 -9.14
CA ASN A 28 -33.72 -12.03 -8.82
C ASN A 28 -32.57 -11.69 -7.82
N ALA A 29 -31.65 -12.60 -7.61
CA ALA A 29 -30.58 -12.42 -6.62
C ALA A 29 -29.52 -11.36 -6.99
N LYS A 30 -29.57 -10.83 -8.22
CA LYS A 30 -28.54 -9.92 -8.73
C LYS A 30 -29.05 -8.75 -9.55
N GLU A 31 -30.33 -8.75 -9.89
CA GLU A 31 -30.88 -7.81 -10.85
C GLU A 31 -32.32 -7.47 -10.55
N LEU A 32 -32.67 -6.17 -10.68
CA LEU A 32 -34.03 -5.64 -10.78
C LEU A 32 -34.15 -5.03 -12.17
N TYR A 33 -35.23 -5.36 -12.92
CA TYR A 33 -35.49 -4.79 -14.24
C TYR A 33 -36.87 -4.18 -14.27
N PHE A 34 -36.97 -2.97 -14.81
CA PHE A 34 -38.18 -2.17 -14.91
C PHE A 34 -38.46 -1.92 -16.39
N ARG A 35 -39.35 -2.72 -16.97
CA ARG A 35 -39.69 -2.69 -18.40
C ARG A 35 -40.23 -1.32 -18.81
N GLU A 36 -41.06 -0.71 -17.97
CA GLU A 36 -41.66 0.60 -18.24
C GLU A 36 -40.62 1.69 -18.50
N PHE A 37 -39.48 1.61 -17.84
CA PHE A 37 -38.39 2.57 -17.99
C PHE A 37 -37.24 2.06 -18.88
N ASP A 38 -37.36 0.82 -19.37
CA ASP A 38 -36.27 0.11 -20.04
C ASP A 38 -34.96 0.24 -19.26
N SER A 39 -35.03 0.07 -17.96
CA SER A 39 -33.88 0.28 -17.08
C SER A 39 -33.74 -0.85 -16.06
N GLY A 40 -32.52 -1.01 -15.54
CA GLY A 40 -32.25 -2.05 -14.57
C GLY A 40 -31.20 -1.63 -13.52
N TYR A 41 -31.27 -2.28 -12.39
CA TYR A 41 -30.28 -2.19 -11.34
C TYR A 41 -29.68 -3.57 -11.16
N ALA A 42 -28.36 -3.68 -11.34
CA ALA A 42 -27.66 -4.96 -11.22
C ALA A 42 -26.46 -4.84 -10.28
N VAL A 43 -26.14 -5.92 -9.58
CA VAL A 43 -24.98 -5.98 -8.70
C VAL A 43 -24.01 -7.05 -9.16
N GLY A 44 -22.73 -6.73 -9.05
CA GLY A 44 -21.63 -7.63 -9.35
C GLY A 44 -20.53 -7.58 -8.30
N THR A 45 -19.74 -8.64 -8.23
CA THR A 45 -18.60 -8.71 -7.33
C THR A 45 -17.31 -8.38 -8.11
N ALA A 46 -16.47 -7.52 -7.56
CA ALA A 46 -15.22 -7.09 -8.19
C ALA A 46 -14.27 -8.24 -8.56
N GLY A 47 -14.40 -9.41 -7.93
CA GLY A 47 -13.65 -10.62 -8.32
C GLY A 47 -14.09 -11.28 -9.61
N ASN A 48 -15.21 -10.84 -10.21
CA ASN A 48 -15.75 -11.43 -11.43
C ASN A 48 -15.45 -10.53 -12.64
N LYS A 49 -14.55 -10.98 -13.50
CA LYS A 49 -14.06 -10.23 -14.68
C LYS A 49 -15.13 -9.94 -15.74
N SER A 50 -16.31 -10.55 -15.66
CA SER A 50 -17.38 -10.35 -16.64
C SER A 50 -18.42 -9.29 -16.23
N VAL A 51 -18.30 -8.72 -15.05
CA VAL A 51 -19.27 -7.72 -14.55
C VAL A 51 -19.26 -6.48 -15.47
N GLY A 52 -20.44 -6.09 -15.93
CA GLY A 52 -20.68 -4.87 -16.72
C GLY A 52 -20.28 -4.92 -18.20
N ARG A 53 -19.62 -5.99 -18.67
CA ARG A 53 -19.07 -6.02 -20.04
C ARG A 53 -20.09 -6.08 -21.16
N SER A 54 -21.35 -6.43 -20.86
CA SER A 54 -22.38 -6.59 -21.88
C SER A 54 -23.55 -5.60 -21.71
N GLN A 55 -23.37 -4.58 -20.90
CA GLN A 55 -24.40 -3.60 -20.58
C GLN A 55 -23.83 -2.19 -20.72
N THR A 56 -24.67 -1.22 -21.08
CA THR A 56 -24.34 0.21 -20.99
C THR A 56 -24.74 0.68 -19.60
N ILE A 57 -23.80 1.28 -18.88
CA ILE A 57 -23.98 1.71 -17.50
C ILE A 57 -24.11 3.23 -17.47
N GLN A 58 -25.18 3.77 -16.88
CA GLN A 58 -25.37 5.20 -16.66
C GLN A 58 -25.01 5.63 -15.23
N LEU A 59 -25.19 4.72 -14.26
CA LEU A 59 -24.82 5.00 -12.87
C LEU A 59 -23.99 3.82 -12.36
N LEU A 60 -22.73 4.08 -12.05
CA LEU A 60 -21.82 3.09 -11.46
C LEU A 60 -21.53 3.45 -10.01
N HIS A 61 -21.88 2.57 -9.07
CA HIS A 61 -21.45 2.65 -7.68
C HIS A 61 -20.44 1.54 -7.40
N ALA A 62 -19.17 1.90 -7.30
CA ALA A 62 -18.05 1.00 -7.01
C ALA A 62 -17.70 1.11 -5.52
N SER A 63 -18.07 0.09 -4.75
CA SER A 63 -17.96 0.07 -3.29
C SER A 63 -16.70 -0.65 -2.83
N GLU A 64 -16.04 -0.12 -1.80
CA GLU A 64 -14.83 -0.66 -1.16
C GLU A 64 -13.67 -0.86 -2.15
N VAL A 65 -13.45 0.11 -3.02
CA VAL A 65 -12.49 0.03 -4.15
C VAL A 65 -11.05 -0.20 -3.66
N ALA A 66 -10.68 0.32 -2.48
CA ALA A 66 -9.33 0.11 -1.92
C ALA A 66 -9.04 -1.36 -1.57
N TYR A 67 -10.08 -2.21 -1.50
CA TYR A 67 -9.96 -3.65 -1.17
C TYR A 67 -10.18 -4.56 -2.39
N TRP A 68 -10.33 -4.00 -3.58
CA TRP A 68 -10.53 -4.83 -4.78
C TRP A 68 -9.26 -5.56 -5.17
N ALA A 69 -9.33 -6.88 -5.30
CA ALA A 69 -8.27 -7.66 -5.93
C ALA A 69 -8.17 -7.25 -7.41
N PHE A 70 -6.94 -7.02 -7.90
CA PHE A 70 -6.70 -6.60 -9.29
C PHE A 70 -7.52 -5.34 -9.67
N ALA A 71 -7.58 -4.36 -8.77
CA ALA A 71 -8.46 -3.20 -8.86
C ALA A 71 -8.33 -2.44 -10.19
N GLU A 72 -7.12 -2.23 -10.68
CA GLU A 72 -6.86 -1.50 -11.92
C GLU A 72 -7.46 -2.24 -13.14
N GLU A 73 -7.26 -3.56 -13.20
CA GLU A 73 -7.79 -4.40 -14.30
C GLU A 73 -9.32 -4.42 -14.29
N HIS A 74 -9.93 -4.57 -13.10
CA HIS A 74 -11.38 -4.55 -12.92
C HIS A 74 -11.97 -3.19 -13.27
N ALA A 75 -11.37 -2.11 -12.77
CA ALA A 75 -11.85 -0.76 -13.03
C ALA A 75 -11.77 -0.43 -14.54
N LYS A 76 -10.65 -0.75 -15.19
CA LYS A 76 -10.53 -0.58 -16.65
C LYS A 76 -11.65 -1.32 -17.40
N GLY A 77 -11.98 -2.53 -16.98
CA GLY A 77 -13.03 -3.33 -17.62
C GLY A 77 -14.43 -2.74 -17.45
N ILE A 78 -14.79 -2.32 -16.24
CA ILE A 78 -16.13 -1.81 -15.97
C ILE A 78 -16.32 -0.37 -16.46
N LEU A 79 -15.29 0.46 -16.36
CA LEU A 79 -15.36 1.86 -16.80
C LEU A 79 -15.57 1.98 -18.33
N GLN A 80 -15.12 1.00 -19.11
CA GLN A 80 -15.39 0.96 -20.56
C GLN A 80 -16.87 0.74 -20.89
N ALA A 81 -17.65 0.18 -19.97
CA ALA A 81 -19.09 -0.02 -20.13
C ALA A 81 -19.90 1.20 -19.69
N VAL A 82 -19.26 2.16 -19.04
CA VAL A 82 -19.95 3.38 -18.57
C VAL A 82 -20.08 4.35 -19.75
N SER A 83 -21.31 4.80 -20.00
CA SER A 83 -21.62 5.75 -21.07
C SER A 83 -20.97 7.11 -20.83
N ASN A 84 -20.61 7.80 -21.90
CA ASN A 84 -20.11 9.19 -21.81
C ASN A 84 -21.22 10.20 -22.16
N GLU A 85 -22.46 9.89 -21.78
CA GLU A 85 -23.62 10.74 -22.06
C GLU A 85 -23.95 11.63 -20.84
N PRO A 86 -24.57 12.80 -21.05
CA PRO A 86 -25.03 13.62 -19.92
C PRO A 86 -25.97 12.84 -18.98
N GLY A 87 -25.74 12.98 -17.67
CA GLY A 87 -26.51 12.26 -16.65
C GLY A 87 -25.85 10.95 -16.21
N THR A 88 -24.70 10.61 -16.77
CA THR A 88 -23.89 9.46 -16.29
C THR A 88 -23.11 9.87 -15.05
N GLU A 89 -23.08 9.00 -14.05
CA GLU A 89 -22.32 9.22 -12.82
C GLU A 89 -21.50 8.00 -12.43
N ILE A 90 -20.33 8.26 -11.91
CA ILE A 90 -19.45 7.23 -11.35
C ILE A 90 -19.11 7.61 -9.90
N LEU A 91 -19.56 6.78 -8.97
CA LEU A 91 -19.24 6.89 -7.54
C LEU A 91 -18.27 5.78 -7.16
N MET A 92 -17.07 6.16 -6.75
CA MET A 92 -16.08 5.21 -6.17
C MET A 92 -15.93 5.55 -4.70
N GLU A 93 -16.25 4.61 -3.82
CA GLU A 93 -16.08 4.83 -2.38
C GLU A 93 -15.30 3.70 -1.73
N SER A 94 -14.63 4.05 -0.66
CA SER A 94 -13.94 3.07 0.19
C SER A 94 -13.53 3.68 1.51
N THR A 95 -13.41 2.85 2.54
CA THR A 95 -12.49 3.16 3.64
C THR A 95 -11.05 3.05 3.10
N ALA A 96 -10.15 3.84 3.65
CA ALA A 96 -8.75 3.83 3.21
C ALA A 96 -8.07 2.50 3.58
N ASN A 97 -7.22 2.01 2.71
CA ASN A 97 -6.48 0.75 2.91
C ASN A 97 -4.99 0.94 2.56
N GLY A 98 -4.38 1.96 3.18
CA GLY A 98 -2.97 2.28 2.98
C GLY A 98 -2.69 3.06 1.69
N ILE A 99 -1.42 3.37 1.52
CA ILE A 99 -0.89 4.18 0.42
C ILE A 99 -0.56 3.25 -0.77
N GLY A 100 -0.73 3.74 -2.00
CA GLY A 100 -0.25 3.10 -3.22
C GLY A 100 -1.25 2.22 -3.96
N ASN A 101 -2.39 1.87 -3.36
CA ASN A 101 -3.41 1.09 -4.06
C ASN A 101 -4.17 1.95 -5.10
N TYR A 102 -4.97 1.29 -5.94
CA TYR A 102 -5.72 1.95 -7.02
C TYR A 102 -6.59 3.11 -6.51
N PHE A 103 -7.32 2.91 -5.40
CA PHE A 103 -8.20 3.95 -4.83
C PHE A 103 -7.40 5.17 -4.36
N HIS A 104 -6.25 4.93 -3.68
CA HIS A 104 -5.35 6.01 -3.24
C HIS A 104 -4.81 6.80 -4.44
N GLN A 105 -4.39 6.12 -5.51
CA GLN A 105 -3.91 6.79 -6.73
C GLN A 105 -5.02 7.64 -7.37
N ARG A 106 -6.25 7.12 -7.46
CA ARG A 106 -7.40 7.88 -7.96
C ARG A 106 -7.72 9.10 -7.09
N TRP A 107 -7.59 8.92 -5.76
CA TRP A 107 -7.75 10.02 -4.80
C TRP A 107 -6.73 11.14 -5.06
N LEU A 108 -5.45 10.79 -5.22
CA LEU A 108 -4.39 11.78 -5.46
C LEU A 108 -4.61 12.56 -6.76
N THR A 109 -4.97 11.87 -7.85
CA THR A 109 -5.23 12.54 -9.14
C THR A 109 -6.47 13.44 -9.07
N ALA A 110 -7.49 13.06 -8.31
CA ALA A 110 -8.67 13.90 -8.07
C ALA A 110 -8.32 15.15 -7.25
N MET A 111 -7.45 15.01 -6.24
CA MET A 111 -6.98 16.14 -5.42
C MET A 111 -6.13 17.14 -6.22
N GLN A 112 -5.45 16.67 -7.26
CA GLN A 112 -4.63 17.50 -8.15
C GLN A 112 -5.43 18.09 -9.31
N GLU A 113 -6.72 17.77 -9.40
CA GLU A 113 -7.61 18.15 -10.50
C GLU A 113 -7.11 17.65 -11.88
N ASP A 114 -6.37 16.54 -11.87
CA ASP A 114 -5.83 15.90 -13.07
C ASP A 114 -6.83 14.96 -13.76
N ASN A 115 -8.08 14.93 -13.29
CA ASN A 115 -9.15 14.10 -13.86
C ASN A 115 -10.52 14.72 -13.55
N GLU A 116 -11.59 14.09 -14.04
CA GLU A 116 -12.97 14.58 -13.87
C GLU A 116 -13.60 14.21 -12.52
N TYR A 117 -12.88 13.48 -11.65
CA TYR A 117 -13.39 13.06 -10.34
C TYR A 117 -13.22 14.17 -9.31
N GLN A 118 -14.21 14.30 -8.44
CA GLN A 118 -14.16 15.15 -7.25
C GLN A 118 -13.81 14.27 -6.04
N ALA A 119 -12.77 14.65 -5.29
CA ALA A 119 -12.38 13.97 -4.06
C ALA A 119 -13.25 14.46 -2.90
N ILE A 120 -13.98 13.55 -2.25
CA ILE A 120 -14.86 13.87 -1.12
C ILE A 120 -14.46 13.00 0.08
N PHE A 121 -14.01 13.63 1.16
CA PHE A 121 -13.69 12.94 2.42
C PHE A 121 -14.87 13.10 3.38
N LEU A 122 -15.37 11.96 3.88
CA LEU A 122 -16.46 11.93 4.88
C LEU A 122 -15.83 11.56 6.23
N PRO A 123 -15.61 12.54 7.12
CA PRO A 123 -15.01 12.23 8.41
C PRO A 123 -15.98 11.49 9.34
N TRP A 124 -15.45 10.57 10.14
CA TRP A 124 -16.23 9.74 11.04
C TRP A 124 -17.12 10.56 12.00
N TYR A 125 -16.67 11.75 12.40
CA TYR A 125 -17.40 12.60 13.35
C TYR A 125 -18.62 13.31 12.73
N TRP A 126 -18.92 13.09 11.44
CA TRP A 126 -20.20 13.48 10.85
C TRP A 126 -21.31 12.48 11.16
N GLN A 127 -20.94 11.31 11.74
CA GLN A 127 -21.89 10.27 12.14
C GLN A 127 -22.33 10.50 13.59
N ASP A 128 -23.60 10.80 13.80
CA ASP A 128 -24.15 11.13 15.13
C ASP A 128 -24.05 9.97 16.14
N GLU A 129 -23.95 8.75 15.67
CA GLU A 129 -23.81 7.56 16.53
C GLU A 129 -22.45 7.46 17.21
N TYR A 130 -21.43 8.18 16.72
CA TYR A 130 -20.06 8.12 17.23
C TYR A 130 -19.83 9.18 18.33
N LYS A 131 -20.74 9.19 19.31
CA LYS A 131 -20.70 10.10 20.47
C LYS A 131 -20.76 9.32 21.76
N TYR A 132 -20.08 9.81 22.80
CA TYR A 132 -20.15 9.28 24.16
C TYR A 132 -20.19 10.46 25.14
N SER A 133 -20.84 10.27 26.28
CA SER A 133 -21.02 11.34 27.28
C SER A 133 -19.69 12.07 27.56
N ALA A 134 -19.72 13.39 27.50
CA ALA A 134 -18.59 14.25 27.80
C ALA A 134 -18.68 14.88 29.21
N GLU A 135 -19.57 14.39 30.07
CA GLU A 135 -19.62 14.84 31.48
C GLU A 135 -18.28 14.52 32.16
N ASN A 136 -17.64 15.55 32.68
CA ASN A 136 -16.31 15.47 33.31
C ASN A 136 -15.19 15.04 32.35
N PHE A 137 -15.37 15.22 31.01
CA PHE A 137 -14.35 14.91 30.04
C PHE A 137 -13.34 16.07 29.97
N ASN A 138 -12.13 15.85 30.48
CA ASN A 138 -11.03 16.81 30.39
C ASN A 138 -10.20 16.42 29.15
N MET A 139 -10.16 17.32 28.16
CA MET A 139 -9.37 17.11 26.94
C MET A 139 -7.88 17.10 27.27
N SER A 140 -7.12 16.25 26.62
CA SER A 140 -5.66 16.29 26.58
C SER A 140 -5.22 17.41 25.63
N ASP A 141 -3.94 17.79 25.69
CA ASP A 141 -3.35 18.81 24.77
C ASP A 141 -3.59 18.42 23.30
N GLU A 142 -3.48 17.12 22.96
CA GLU A 142 -3.78 16.61 21.63
C GLU A 142 -5.25 16.86 21.26
N GLU A 143 -6.17 16.53 22.15
CA GLU A 143 -7.60 16.67 21.89
C GLU A 143 -8.04 18.13 21.80
N GLU A 144 -7.43 19.01 22.60
CA GLU A 144 -7.63 20.46 22.46
C GLU A 144 -7.17 20.97 21.08
N HIS A 145 -6.01 20.48 20.65
CA HIS A 145 -5.48 20.79 19.31
C HIS A 145 -6.44 20.29 18.21
N LEU A 146 -6.92 19.05 18.30
CA LEU A 146 -7.87 18.48 17.32
C LEU A 146 -9.19 19.26 17.32
N TYR A 147 -9.70 19.62 18.50
CA TYR A 147 -10.92 20.39 18.62
C TYR A 147 -10.75 21.78 17.97
N GLY A 148 -9.58 22.39 18.16
CA GLY A 148 -9.25 23.67 17.51
C GLY A 148 -9.23 23.58 15.98
N LEU A 149 -8.76 22.45 15.43
CA LEU A 149 -8.68 22.26 13.98
C LEU A 149 -10.04 21.87 13.34
N TYR A 150 -10.82 21.03 13.98
CA TYR A 150 -11.99 20.38 13.37
C TYR A 150 -13.33 20.71 14.03
N GLY A 151 -13.33 21.45 15.13
CA GLY A 151 -14.56 21.82 15.84
C GLY A 151 -15.54 22.60 14.97
N SER A 152 -15.02 23.54 14.15
CA SER A 152 -15.83 24.27 13.19
C SER A 152 -16.43 23.39 12.09
N ASN A 153 -15.86 22.20 11.89
CA ASN A 153 -16.31 21.21 10.88
C ASN A 153 -17.20 20.12 11.49
N GLY A 154 -17.62 20.27 12.76
CA GLY A 154 -18.57 19.38 13.42
C GLY A 154 -17.98 18.41 14.44
N LEU A 155 -16.67 18.43 14.70
CA LEU A 155 -16.08 17.63 15.78
C LEU A 155 -16.49 18.22 17.13
N THR A 156 -17.08 17.41 18.00
CA THR A 156 -17.53 17.85 19.34
C THR A 156 -16.76 17.13 20.46
N THR A 157 -16.93 17.58 21.69
CA THR A 157 -16.35 16.96 22.88
C THR A 157 -16.87 15.52 23.06
N GLU A 158 -18.12 15.24 22.69
CA GLU A 158 -18.72 13.91 22.75
C GLU A 158 -18.06 12.95 21.74
N HIS A 159 -17.69 13.47 20.56
CA HIS A 159 -16.93 12.71 19.57
C HIS A 159 -15.52 12.37 20.10
N LEU A 160 -14.84 13.33 20.73
CA LEU A 160 -13.51 13.11 21.32
C LEU A 160 -13.56 12.10 22.49
N SER A 161 -14.60 12.19 23.30
CA SER A 161 -14.86 11.22 24.38
C SER A 161 -15.04 9.80 23.80
N TRP A 162 -15.85 9.66 22.74
CA TRP A 162 -16.05 8.39 22.03
C TRP A 162 -14.73 7.88 21.42
N ARG A 163 -13.97 8.76 20.78
CA ARG A 163 -12.66 8.42 20.17
C ARG A 163 -11.70 7.88 21.21
N ARG A 164 -11.57 8.55 22.36
CA ARG A 164 -10.72 8.11 23.48
C ARG A 164 -11.15 6.73 23.99
N LEU A 165 -12.46 6.52 24.13
CA LEU A 165 -13.01 5.22 24.54
C LEU A 165 -12.57 4.12 23.55
N LYS A 166 -12.70 4.37 22.25
CA LYS A 166 -12.33 3.39 21.23
C LYS A 166 -10.82 3.10 21.21
N ILE A 167 -9.99 4.11 21.35
CA ILE A 167 -8.53 3.93 21.44
C ILE A 167 -8.22 3.00 22.62
N ASN A 168 -8.81 3.24 23.78
CA ASN A 168 -8.59 2.43 25.00
C ASN A 168 -9.13 1.00 24.87
N GLU A 169 -10.18 0.79 24.06
CA GLU A 169 -10.70 -0.56 23.76
C GLU A 169 -9.71 -1.39 22.95
N PHE A 170 -8.97 -0.75 22.04
CA PHE A 170 -8.02 -1.44 21.17
C PHE A 170 -6.69 -1.76 21.86
N SER A 171 -6.27 -0.96 22.83
CA SER A 171 -5.00 -1.21 23.53
C SER A 171 -4.99 -0.52 24.90
N LYS A 172 -4.32 -1.14 25.86
CA LYS A 172 -4.00 -0.51 27.15
C LYS A 172 -2.95 0.60 27.01
N ASP A 173 -2.16 0.56 25.94
CA ASP A 173 -1.21 1.61 25.55
C ASP A 173 -1.94 2.54 24.57
N TYR A 174 -2.13 3.78 24.96
CA TYR A 174 -2.90 4.77 24.18
C TYR A 174 -2.32 4.97 22.77
N GLU A 175 -0.99 5.06 22.65
CA GLU A 175 -0.34 5.25 21.33
C GLU A 175 -0.57 4.03 20.42
N ALA A 176 -0.46 2.82 20.96
CA ALA A 176 -0.74 1.60 20.21
C ALA A 176 -2.22 1.49 19.82
N GLY A 177 -3.13 1.88 20.72
CA GLY A 177 -4.58 1.91 20.43
C GLY A 177 -4.91 2.92 19.33
N ARG A 178 -4.27 4.07 19.34
CA ARG A 178 -4.43 5.13 18.35
C ARG A 178 -4.04 4.67 16.92
N GLU A 179 -3.04 3.85 16.82
CA GLU A 179 -2.63 3.30 15.51
C GLU A 179 -3.70 2.40 14.87
N HIS A 180 -4.58 1.84 15.70
CA HIS A 180 -5.72 1.03 15.25
C HIS A 180 -7.01 1.81 15.01
N UNK A 181 -7.16 2.93 15.43
CA UNK A 181 -8.37 3.67 15.35
C UNK A 181 -8.56 4.20 13.96
N UNK A 182 -9.30 3.92 13.37
CA UNK A 182 -9.67 4.35 12.17
C UNK A 182 -10.18 5.72 12.16
N UNK A 183 -9.99 6.33 12.95
CA UNK A 183 -10.46 7.56 13.11
C UNK A 183 -9.68 8.57 12.37
N UNK A 184 -9.53 8.40 11.42
CA UNK A 184 -8.95 9.24 10.62
C UNK A 184 -9.69 10.45 10.59
N LEU A 185 -9.07 11.54 10.88
CA LEU A 185 -9.66 12.88 10.96
C LEU A 185 -9.62 13.62 9.61
N ASN A 186 -8.75 13.16 8.73
CA ASN A 186 -8.62 13.67 7.35
C ASN A 186 -8.11 12.54 6.44
N ALA A 187 -8.22 12.75 5.13
CA ALA A 187 -7.86 11.74 4.13
C ALA A 187 -6.38 11.35 4.19
N THR A 188 -5.49 12.33 4.41
CA THR A 188 -4.04 12.06 4.50
C THR A 188 -3.72 11.09 5.64
N GLU A 189 -4.31 11.35 6.80
CA GLU A 189 -4.17 10.47 7.98
C GLU A 189 -4.77 9.08 7.70
N ALA A 190 -5.96 9.05 7.09
CA ALA A 190 -6.65 7.78 6.79
C ALA A 190 -5.81 6.86 5.88
N PHE A 191 -5.18 7.42 4.86
CA PHE A 191 -4.33 6.62 3.96
C PHE A 191 -3.00 6.22 4.61
N LYS A 192 -2.47 7.00 5.55
CA LYS A 192 -1.21 6.66 6.24
C LYS A 192 -1.36 5.56 7.29
N ASN A 193 -2.58 5.35 7.81
CA ASN A 193 -2.85 4.37 8.87
C ASN A 193 -3.57 3.14 8.29
N PRO A 194 -2.85 2.16 7.78
CA PRO A 194 -3.50 0.94 7.28
C PRO A 194 -3.93 0.03 8.44
N VAL A 195 -5.04 -0.65 8.24
CA VAL A 195 -5.71 -1.51 9.23
C VAL A 195 -4.93 -2.81 9.52
N ASN A 196 -3.84 -3.08 8.81
CA ASN A 196 -3.10 -4.35 8.89
C ASN A 196 -1.67 -4.18 9.40
N ASN A 197 -1.12 -5.22 9.98
CA ASN A 197 0.28 -5.31 10.42
C ASN A 197 1.23 -5.00 9.27
N ILE A 198 1.65 -3.74 9.17
CA ILE A 198 2.59 -3.28 8.16
C ILE A 198 4.02 -3.48 8.66
N PHE A 199 4.88 -3.94 7.77
CA PHE A 199 6.25 -4.27 8.11
C PHE A 199 7.11 -3.04 8.38
N ILE A 200 6.95 -1.96 7.58
CA ILE A 200 7.67 -0.68 7.79
C ILE A 200 6.64 0.45 7.94
N ASN A 201 6.62 1.07 9.12
CA ASN A 201 5.65 2.13 9.43
C ASN A 201 5.94 3.40 8.63
N SER A 202 4.89 4.00 8.09
CA SER A 202 4.91 5.19 7.23
C SER A 202 5.68 6.37 7.85
N LYS A 203 5.63 6.56 9.18
CA LYS A 203 6.32 7.68 9.85
C LYS A 203 7.84 7.66 9.63
N TYR A 204 8.46 6.46 9.58
CA TYR A 204 9.90 6.33 9.34
C TYR A 204 10.23 6.58 7.87
N VAL A 205 9.37 6.12 6.96
CA VAL A 205 9.52 6.34 5.51
C VAL A 205 9.38 7.84 5.20
N GLU A 206 8.39 8.51 5.79
CA GLU A 206 8.17 9.95 5.61
C GLU A 206 9.37 10.78 6.13
N LYS A 207 9.91 10.39 7.30
CA LYS A 207 11.11 11.02 7.85
C LYS A 207 12.31 10.85 6.89
N ALA A 208 12.46 9.66 6.31
CA ALA A 208 13.55 9.34 5.38
C ALA A 208 13.44 10.10 4.05
N ARG A 209 12.22 10.35 3.55
CA ARG A 209 11.97 11.14 2.34
C ARG A 209 12.43 12.59 2.49
N LYS A 210 12.30 13.13 3.70
CA LYS A 210 12.68 14.51 4.04
C LYS A 210 14.15 14.61 4.49
N GLY A 211 14.86 13.48 4.51
CA GLY A 211 16.27 13.43 4.92
C GLY A 211 17.18 14.19 3.95
N ASP A 212 18.23 14.79 4.47
CA ASP A 212 19.29 15.40 3.69
C ASP A 212 20.60 14.93 4.29
N ILE A 213 21.19 13.90 3.67
CA ILE A 213 22.32 13.15 4.23
C ILE A 213 23.42 13.00 3.17
N ASP A 214 24.65 13.25 3.58
CA ASP A 214 25.83 13.04 2.73
C ASP A 214 25.89 11.58 2.22
N GLN A 215 26.12 11.42 0.93
CA GLN A 215 26.31 10.12 0.28
C GLN A 215 27.70 9.55 0.63
N LYS A 216 27.83 8.91 1.78
CA LYS A 216 29.08 8.34 2.27
C LYS A 216 29.10 6.82 2.20
N GLY A 217 30.25 6.26 1.90
CA GLY A 217 30.44 4.80 1.82
C GLY A 217 30.45 4.26 0.41
N ASN A 218 30.54 2.95 0.30
CA ASN A 218 30.58 2.25 -0.97
C ASN A 218 29.22 2.31 -1.68
N LEU A 219 29.27 2.51 -2.99
CA LEU A 219 28.06 2.46 -3.82
C LEU A 219 27.61 0.99 -3.98
N ILE A 220 26.43 0.71 -3.49
CA ILE A 220 25.73 -0.57 -3.69
C ILE A 220 24.51 -0.30 -4.57
N ILE A 221 24.30 -1.13 -5.57
CA ILE A 221 23.13 -1.04 -6.46
C ILE A 221 22.27 -2.28 -6.27
N GLY A 222 20.97 -2.10 -6.06
CA GLY A 222 20.00 -3.18 -6.03
C GLY A 222 19.15 -3.16 -7.30
N VAL A 223 18.90 -4.34 -7.86
CA VAL A 223 18.15 -4.49 -9.11
C VAL A 223 17.11 -5.60 -8.96
N ASP A 224 15.83 -5.24 -9.02
CA ASP A 224 14.72 -6.21 -9.17
C ASP A 224 14.36 -6.26 -10.65
N VAL A 225 14.57 -7.43 -11.29
CA VAL A 225 14.39 -7.62 -12.73
C VAL A 225 13.00 -8.15 -13.06
N ALA A 226 12.28 -7.46 -13.96
CA ALA A 226 11.00 -7.93 -14.48
C ALA A 226 10.94 -7.82 -16.01
N ILE A 227 10.39 -8.84 -16.66
CA ILE A 227 10.01 -8.80 -18.08
C ILE A 227 8.54 -9.20 -18.15
N SER A 228 7.67 -8.31 -17.75
CA SER A 228 6.23 -8.53 -17.83
C SER A 228 5.53 -7.21 -18.12
N ASP A 229 4.32 -7.31 -18.65
CA ASP A 229 3.48 -6.14 -18.86
C ASP A 229 2.93 -5.57 -17.54
N ARG A 230 3.19 -6.24 -16.42
CA ARG A 230 2.64 -5.89 -15.10
C ARG A 230 3.69 -5.37 -14.11
N ASP A 231 4.83 -6.01 -14.04
CA ASP A 231 5.91 -5.66 -13.11
C ASP A 231 6.99 -4.85 -13.86
N ARG A 232 7.74 -4.03 -13.14
CA ARG A 232 8.78 -3.17 -13.72
C ARG A 232 10.14 -3.55 -13.19
N THR A 233 11.15 -3.49 -14.05
CA THR A 233 12.53 -3.54 -13.56
C THR A 233 12.80 -2.27 -12.76
N ALA A 234 13.31 -2.43 -11.54
CA ALA A 234 13.67 -1.32 -10.66
C ALA A 234 15.16 -1.37 -10.33
N ILE A 235 15.82 -0.20 -10.38
CA ILE A 235 17.26 -0.05 -10.07
C ILE A 235 17.40 1.08 -9.05
N ILE A 236 18.01 0.82 -7.91
CA ILE A 236 18.20 1.83 -6.87
C ILE A 236 19.66 1.83 -6.37
N ARG A 237 20.14 2.99 -5.94
CA ARG A 237 21.50 3.19 -5.43
C ARG A 237 21.44 3.43 -3.93
N ARG A 238 22.45 2.90 -3.21
CA ARG A 238 22.61 3.20 -1.78
C ARG A 238 24.09 3.39 -1.46
N LYS A 239 24.38 4.45 -0.69
CA LYS A 239 25.69 4.68 -0.03
C LYS A 239 25.44 4.88 1.47
N GLY A 240 25.75 3.88 2.25
CA GLY A 240 25.53 3.92 3.70
C GLY A 240 24.09 4.20 4.11
N ARG A 241 23.83 5.38 4.64
CA ARG A 241 22.51 5.80 5.13
C ARG A 241 21.69 6.58 4.09
N CYS A 242 22.21 6.76 2.86
CA CYS A 242 21.52 7.48 1.78
C CYS A 242 21.21 6.55 0.61
N SER A 243 19.95 6.43 0.24
CA SER A 243 19.50 5.81 -1.00
C SER A 243 18.97 6.89 -1.95
N TYR A 244 19.25 6.74 -3.25
CA TYR A 244 18.96 7.78 -4.23
C TYR A 244 18.79 7.19 -5.64
N ASN A 245 18.29 7.99 -6.57
CA ASN A 245 18.20 7.73 -8.00
C ASN A 245 17.54 6.38 -8.30
N LEU A 246 16.26 6.26 -7.94
CA LEU A 246 15.43 5.09 -8.27
C LEU A 246 14.95 5.22 -9.73
N GLU A 247 15.36 4.25 -10.55
CA GLU A 247 14.91 4.13 -11.94
C GLU A 247 13.93 2.98 -12.05
N ARG A 248 12.88 3.16 -12.84
CA ARG A 248 11.91 2.10 -13.18
C ARG A 248 11.69 2.09 -14.69
N PHE A 249 11.61 0.91 -15.27
CA PHE A 249 11.25 0.78 -16.68
C PHE A 249 10.55 -0.57 -16.93
N GLN A 250 9.85 -0.65 -18.03
CA GLN A 250 8.98 -1.78 -18.35
C GLN A 250 9.17 -2.14 -19.82
N ASN A 251 8.85 -3.38 -20.16
CA ASN A 251 8.89 -3.89 -21.54
C ASN A 251 10.31 -3.91 -22.16
N TYR A 252 11.34 -4.06 -21.34
CA TYR A 252 12.71 -4.30 -21.80
C TYR A 252 12.98 -5.80 -21.85
N ASN A 253 13.62 -6.26 -22.91
CA ASN A 253 14.11 -7.64 -22.94
C ASN A 253 15.42 -7.80 -22.15
N THR A 254 15.84 -9.03 -21.92
CA THR A 254 17.03 -9.36 -21.12
C THR A 254 18.28 -8.59 -21.60
N MET A 255 18.49 -8.49 -22.92
CA MET A 255 19.69 -7.84 -23.47
C MET A 255 19.66 -6.32 -23.32
N GLU A 256 18.47 -5.72 -23.37
CA GLU A 256 18.30 -4.28 -23.11
C GLU A 256 18.60 -3.96 -21.65
N ILE A 257 18.14 -4.83 -20.73
CA ILE A 257 18.45 -4.70 -19.29
C ILE A 257 19.98 -4.81 -19.10
N VAL A 258 20.62 -5.84 -19.68
CA VAL A 258 22.08 -6.01 -19.62
C VAL A 258 22.80 -4.75 -20.15
N GLY A 259 22.35 -4.21 -21.29
CA GLY A 259 22.91 -2.99 -21.86
C GLY A 259 22.81 -1.77 -20.93
N ARG A 260 21.66 -1.62 -20.26
CA ARG A 260 21.44 -0.55 -19.28
C ARG A 260 22.36 -0.70 -18.06
N LEU A 261 22.40 -1.91 -17.47
CA LEU A 261 23.23 -2.20 -16.29
C LEU A 261 24.73 -2.06 -16.61
N LYS A 262 25.16 -2.51 -17.79
CA LYS A 262 26.54 -2.31 -18.27
C LYS A 262 26.90 -0.83 -18.26
N ARG A 263 26.03 0.04 -18.80
CA ARG A 263 26.25 1.49 -18.82
C ARG A 263 26.42 2.04 -17.40
N ILE A 264 25.51 1.67 -16.50
CA ILE A 264 25.55 2.09 -15.08
C ILE A 264 26.87 1.65 -14.43
N ILE A 265 27.33 0.41 -14.67
CA ILE A 265 28.58 -0.10 -14.11
C ILE A 265 29.78 0.76 -14.58
N HIS A 266 29.83 1.11 -15.86
CA HIS A 266 30.91 1.94 -16.43
C HIS A 266 30.90 3.37 -15.90
N GLU A 267 29.72 3.96 -15.78
CA GLU A 267 29.55 5.36 -15.36
C GLU A 267 29.73 5.54 -13.84
N GLU A 268 29.12 4.64 -13.06
CA GLU A 268 29.00 4.82 -11.60
C GLU A 268 30.01 3.98 -10.79
N ARG A 269 30.58 2.92 -11.39
CA ARG A 269 31.58 2.03 -10.78
C ARG A 269 31.15 1.52 -9.40
N PRO A 270 30.03 0.79 -9.29
CA PRO A 270 29.56 0.31 -8.00
C PRO A 270 30.55 -0.68 -7.36
N HIS A 271 30.63 -0.63 -6.04
CA HIS A 271 31.36 -1.64 -5.26
C HIS A 271 30.70 -3.01 -5.42
N ARG A 272 29.34 -3.06 -5.38
CA ARG A 272 28.53 -4.26 -5.64
C ARG A 272 27.23 -3.87 -6.35
N MET A 273 26.78 -4.77 -7.19
CA MET A 273 25.46 -4.71 -7.83
C MET A 273 24.75 -6.05 -7.55
N TYR A 274 23.71 -6.00 -6.74
CA TYR A 274 22.92 -7.18 -6.35
C TYR A 274 21.67 -7.23 -7.22
N ILE A 275 21.49 -8.35 -7.94
CA ILE A 275 20.38 -8.54 -8.87
C ILE A 275 19.55 -9.75 -8.41
N ASP A 276 18.22 -9.56 -8.26
CA ASP A 276 17.36 -10.72 -8.01
C ASP A 276 17.50 -11.70 -9.18
N CYS A 277 18.02 -12.89 -8.90
CA CYS A 277 18.27 -13.91 -9.91
C CYS A 277 17.13 -14.94 -10.06
N ILE A 278 15.93 -14.66 -9.50
CA ILE A 278 14.78 -15.53 -9.70
C ILE A 278 14.27 -15.36 -11.14
N GLY A 279 14.05 -16.46 -11.82
CA GLY A 279 13.54 -16.45 -13.18
C GLY A 279 14.49 -15.76 -14.16
N ILE A 280 14.05 -14.65 -14.75
CA ILE A 280 14.76 -13.97 -15.83
C ILE A 280 16.04 -13.29 -15.35
N GLY A 281 16.07 -12.85 -14.09
CA GLY A 281 17.25 -12.19 -13.52
C GLY A 281 18.51 -13.04 -13.58
N ALA A 282 18.39 -14.39 -13.53
CA ALA A 282 19.54 -15.29 -13.68
C ALA A 282 20.28 -15.05 -15.01
N GLY A 283 19.53 -14.94 -16.12
CA GLY A 283 20.14 -14.68 -17.44
C GLY A 283 20.84 -13.31 -17.53
N VAL A 284 20.32 -12.31 -16.81
CA VAL A 284 20.96 -10.98 -16.73
C VAL A 284 22.30 -11.09 -15.97
N VAL A 285 22.30 -11.79 -14.82
CA VAL A 285 23.50 -12.02 -13.99
C VAL A 285 24.54 -12.78 -14.79
N ASP A 286 24.17 -13.94 -15.36
CA ASP A 286 25.08 -14.81 -16.14
C ASP A 286 25.75 -14.01 -17.28
N ARG A 287 24.96 -13.22 -18.00
CA ARG A 287 25.50 -12.44 -19.12
C ARG A 287 26.48 -11.34 -18.67
N LEU A 288 26.18 -10.65 -17.56
CA LEU A 288 27.09 -9.62 -17.04
C LEU A 288 28.38 -10.25 -16.49
N GLN A 289 28.29 -11.38 -15.80
CA GLN A 289 29.46 -12.10 -15.29
C GLN A 289 30.31 -12.67 -16.44
N GLU A 290 29.69 -13.21 -17.49
CA GLU A 290 30.38 -13.64 -18.72
C GLU A 290 31.16 -12.49 -19.36
N MET A 291 30.65 -11.26 -19.26
CA MET A 291 31.31 -10.03 -19.75
C MET A 291 32.41 -9.53 -18.83
N GLY A 292 32.68 -10.20 -17.70
CA GLY A 292 33.76 -9.88 -16.77
C GLY A 292 33.41 -8.84 -15.70
N TYR A 293 32.14 -8.63 -15.37
CA TYR A 293 31.74 -7.66 -14.35
C TYR A 293 31.69 -8.35 -12.95
N ASP A 294 32.84 -8.41 -12.26
CA ASP A 294 33.01 -9.06 -10.93
C ASP A 294 32.23 -8.36 -9.82
N CYS A 295 31.77 -7.13 -10.04
CA CYS A 295 30.95 -6.39 -9.07
C CYS A 295 29.50 -6.90 -9.04
N VAL A 296 29.07 -7.73 -10.02
CA VAL A 296 27.69 -8.23 -10.16
C VAL A 296 27.54 -9.54 -9.41
N GLU A 297 26.50 -9.62 -8.57
CA GLU A 297 26.16 -10.81 -7.82
C GLU A 297 24.66 -11.10 -7.88
N GLY A 298 24.31 -12.32 -8.25
CA GLY A 298 22.91 -12.78 -8.28
C GLY A 298 22.43 -13.18 -6.88
N VAL A 299 21.27 -12.69 -6.48
CA VAL A 299 20.67 -12.97 -5.16
C VAL A 299 19.36 -13.73 -5.35
N ASN A 300 19.32 -14.97 -4.91
CA ASN A 300 18.06 -15.74 -4.87
C ASN A 300 17.34 -15.44 -3.54
N VAL A 301 16.38 -14.53 -3.58
CA VAL A 301 15.66 -14.08 -2.39
C VAL A 301 14.70 -15.15 -1.82
N ALA A 302 14.36 -16.17 -2.62
CA ALA A 302 13.51 -17.28 -2.16
C ALA A 302 14.29 -18.36 -1.37
N ARG A 303 15.63 -18.35 -1.45
CA ARG A 303 16.45 -19.32 -0.70
C ARG A 303 16.26 -19.15 0.81
N SER A 304 16.66 -20.17 1.58
CA SER A 304 16.67 -20.09 3.04
C SER A 304 17.45 -18.86 3.52
N ALA A 305 16.95 -18.23 4.55
CA ALA A 305 17.63 -17.13 5.23
C ALA A 305 18.99 -17.57 5.78
N ASN A 306 19.90 -16.65 6.02
CA ASN A 306 21.15 -16.92 6.74
C ASN A 306 20.82 -17.23 8.23
N ASP A 307 19.93 -16.42 8.83
CA ASP A 307 19.37 -16.68 10.16
C ASP A 307 18.03 -17.44 10.01
N LYS A 308 18.15 -18.77 9.93
CA LYS A 308 17.00 -19.68 9.76
C LYS A 308 16.12 -19.81 11.00
N GLU A 309 16.58 -19.36 12.16
CA GLU A 309 15.77 -19.38 13.37
C GLU A 309 14.75 -18.24 13.35
N ARG A 310 15.12 -17.08 12.81
CA ARG A 310 14.30 -15.87 12.81
C ARG A 310 13.49 -15.67 11.53
N PHE A 311 13.99 -16.10 10.38
CA PHE A 311 13.43 -15.73 9.08
C PHE A 311 13.10 -16.94 8.20
N ARG A 312 11.93 -16.89 7.55
CA ARG A 312 11.44 -17.94 6.65
C ARG A 312 12.32 -18.09 5.40
N ASN A 313 12.78 -16.97 4.83
CA ASN A 313 13.62 -16.93 3.63
C ASN A 313 14.48 -15.66 3.61
N LEU A 314 15.39 -15.60 2.64
CA LEU A 314 16.32 -14.47 2.50
C LEU A 314 15.56 -13.15 2.25
N ARG A 315 14.42 -13.16 1.54
CA ARG A 315 13.63 -11.92 1.34
C ARG A 315 13.19 -11.32 2.67
N ALA A 316 12.68 -12.15 3.58
CA ALA A 316 12.27 -11.69 4.91
C ALA A 316 13.44 -11.11 5.71
N GLU A 317 14.62 -11.73 5.61
CA GLU A 317 15.84 -11.27 6.26
C GLU A 317 16.27 -9.89 5.70
N LEU A 318 16.38 -9.74 4.38
CA LEU A 318 16.79 -8.47 3.74
C LEU A 318 15.81 -7.33 4.02
N TRP A 319 14.51 -7.62 4.02
CA TRP A 319 13.49 -6.63 4.38
C TRP A 319 13.59 -6.25 5.87
N SER A 320 13.96 -7.20 6.75
CA SER A 320 14.18 -6.92 8.16
C SER A 320 15.41 -6.01 8.35
N ASP A 321 16.49 -6.29 7.65
CA ASP A 321 17.71 -5.44 7.68
C ASP A 321 17.37 -4.02 7.18
N MET A 322 16.59 -3.91 6.11
CA MET A 322 16.12 -2.62 5.59
C MET A 322 15.23 -1.90 6.63
N ARG A 323 14.31 -2.61 7.29
CA ARG A 323 13.47 -2.04 8.35
C ARG A 323 14.34 -1.51 9.50
N ASP A 324 15.31 -2.28 9.95
CA ASP A 324 16.22 -1.88 11.03
C ASP A 324 17.06 -0.66 10.62
N TRP A 325 17.43 -0.55 9.34
CA TRP A 325 18.07 0.64 8.79
C TRP A 325 17.17 1.88 8.92
N PHE A 326 15.85 1.76 8.66
CA PHE A 326 14.89 2.86 8.86
C PHE A 326 14.72 3.22 10.33
N TYR A 327 14.69 2.22 11.22
CA TYR A 327 14.32 2.38 12.64
C TYR A 327 15.50 2.73 13.53
N GLY A 328 16.72 2.66 13.02
CA GLY A 328 17.94 2.99 13.76
C GLY A 328 18.00 4.45 14.19
N GLU A 329 18.83 4.73 15.19
CA GLU A 329 18.98 6.08 15.77
C GLU A 329 19.48 7.12 14.76
N MET A 330 20.33 6.71 13.82
CA MET A 330 20.90 7.61 12.81
C MET A 330 19.90 7.85 11.67
N PRO A 331 19.77 9.10 11.21
CA PRO A 331 18.82 9.39 10.12
C PRO A 331 19.17 8.65 8.83
N VAL A 332 18.19 8.44 8.01
CA VAL A 332 18.31 7.85 6.68
C VAL A 332 17.67 8.78 5.64
N GLN A 333 18.09 8.62 4.38
CA GLN A 333 17.51 9.33 3.25
C GLN A 333 17.13 8.34 2.16
N ILE A 334 15.95 8.56 1.56
CA ILE A 334 15.49 7.82 0.37
C ILE A 334 14.98 8.82 -0.68
N PRO A 335 14.81 8.40 -1.94
CA PRO A 335 14.16 9.26 -2.94
C PRO A 335 12.78 9.75 -2.48
N ASP A 336 12.47 11.00 -2.74
CA ASP A 336 11.15 11.58 -2.46
C ASP A 336 10.17 11.10 -3.55
N SER A 337 9.53 9.97 -3.29
CA SER A 337 8.64 9.28 -4.23
C SER A 337 7.45 8.70 -3.47
N ASP A 338 6.24 9.10 -3.84
CA ASP A 338 5.00 8.55 -3.28
C ASP A 338 4.86 7.08 -3.60
N GLU A 339 5.30 6.67 -4.77
CA GLU A 339 5.25 5.27 -5.20
C GLU A 339 6.18 4.39 -4.33
N LEU A 340 7.44 4.81 -4.14
CA LEU A 340 8.37 4.08 -3.26
C LEU A 340 7.85 4.05 -1.82
N HIS A 341 7.27 5.14 -1.34
CA HIS A 341 6.62 5.21 -0.03
C HIS A 341 5.52 4.14 0.08
N GLY A 342 4.64 4.08 -0.93
CA GLY A 342 3.57 3.09 -0.99
C GLY A 342 4.10 1.66 -0.96
N GLU A 343 5.13 1.37 -1.76
CA GLU A 343 5.77 0.04 -1.81
C GLU A 343 6.35 -0.37 -0.45
N LEU A 344 7.09 0.53 0.22
CA LEU A 344 7.71 0.28 1.52
C LEU A 344 6.67 0.04 2.62
N CYS A 345 5.51 0.70 2.54
CA CYS A 345 4.44 0.63 3.53
C CYS A 345 3.31 -0.34 3.15
N SER A 346 3.45 -1.10 2.08
CA SER A 346 2.40 -2.01 1.61
C SER A 346 2.49 -3.41 2.18
N LEU A 347 3.71 -3.87 2.53
CA LEU A 347 3.95 -5.24 2.94
C LEU A 347 3.45 -5.52 4.36
N GLY A 348 2.60 -6.54 4.47
CA GLY A 348 2.26 -7.16 5.73
C GLY A 348 3.28 -8.24 6.14
N PHE A 349 3.19 -8.66 7.39
CA PHE A 349 4.03 -9.74 7.92
C PHE A 349 3.24 -10.63 8.85
N LYS A 350 3.74 -11.84 9.03
CA LYS A 350 3.17 -12.83 9.96
C LYS A 350 4.29 -13.74 10.48
N GLU A 351 4.05 -14.40 11.58
CA GLU A 351 4.88 -15.52 12.01
C GLU A 351 4.29 -16.81 11.47
N ASN A 352 5.14 -17.67 10.97
CA ASN A 352 4.71 -19.01 10.55
C ASN A 352 4.61 -19.95 11.76
N SER A 353 4.18 -21.19 11.54
CA SER A 353 4.01 -22.20 12.60
C SER A 353 5.33 -22.57 13.32
N SER A 354 6.47 -22.19 12.76
CA SER A 354 7.80 -22.42 13.35
C SER A 354 8.35 -21.17 14.08
N GLY A 355 7.53 -20.12 14.24
CA GLY A 355 7.96 -18.87 14.87
C GLY A 355 8.86 -17.98 14.00
N GLN A 356 8.99 -18.29 12.70
CA GLN A 356 9.83 -17.50 11.81
C GLN A 356 9.03 -16.33 11.21
N LEU A 357 9.67 -15.18 11.12
CA LEU A 357 9.12 -14.03 10.40
C LEU A 357 8.98 -14.36 8.91
N GLN A 358 7.79 -14.14 8.40
CA GLN A 358 7.47 -14.24 6.97
C GLN A 358 6.83 -12.94 6.52
N ILE A 359 7.37 -12.33 5.48
CA ILE A 359 6.73 -11.18 4.84
C ILE A 359 5.81 -11.64 3.72
N GLU A 360 4.81 -10.82 3.45
CA GLU A 360 3.78 -11.06 2.45
C GLU A 360 4.41 -11.26 1.05
N SER A 361 3.91 -12.24 0.32
CA SER A 361 4.39 -12.55 -1.04
C SER A 361 3.81 -11.56 -2.05
N LYS A 362 4.44 -11.45 -3.23
CA LYS A 362 3.91 -10.63 -4.35
C LYS A 362 2.49 -11.07 -4.75
N ASP A 363 2.17 -12.36 -4.66
CA ASP A 363 0.82 -12.88 -4.97
C ASP A 363 -0.22 -12.50 -3.90
N GLU A 364 0.17 -12.53 -2.63
CA GLU A 364 -0.70 -12.05 -1.54
C GLU A 364 -0.98 -10.53 -1.69
N LEU A 365 0.03 -9.72 -2.01
CA LEU A 365 -0.14 -8.28 -2.31
C LEU A 365 -1.11 -8.07 -3.47
N ARG A 366 -0.93 -8.79 -4.58
CA ARG A 366 -1.82 -8.71 -5.73
C ARG A 366 -3.25 -9.10 -5.38
N SER A 367 -3.43 -10.10 -4.52
CA SER A 367 -4.77 -10.48 -4.07
C SER A 367 -5.47 -9.39 -3.25
N ARG A 368 -4.69 -8.48 -2.64
CA ARG A 368 -5.18 -7.28 -1.94
C ARG A 368 -5.30 -6.07 -2.86
N GLY A 369 -5.05 -6.22 -4.17
CA GLY A 369 -5.12 -5.11 -5.13
C GLY A 369 -3.92 -4.17 -5.10
N LEU A 370 -2.82 -4.61 -4.50
CA LEU A 370 -1.60 -3.80 -4.40
C LEU A 370 -0.61 -4.18 -5.51
N PRO A 371 0.13 -3.20 -6.05
CA PRO A 371 1.16 -3.51 -7.04
C PRO A 371 2.36 -4.22 -6.43
N SER A 372 3.20 -4.78 -7.27
CA SER A 372 4.48 -5.37 -6.85
C SER A 372 5.38 -4.25 -6.28
N PRO A 373 6.07 -4.48 -5.15
CA PRO A 373 6.94 -3.46 -4.54
C PRO A 373 8.35 -3.48 -5.15
N ASP A 374 8.42 -3.33 -6.47
CA ASP A 374 9.66 -3.54 -7.24
C ASP A 374 10.81 -2.62 -6.79
N GLY A 375 10.51 -1.33 -6.52
CA GLY A 375 11.52 -0.39 -6.01
C GLY A 375 11.98 -0.71 -4.59
N ALA A 376 11.05 -1.14 -3.74
CA ALA A 376 11.36 -1.53 -2.36
C ALA A 376 12.10 -2.88 -2.31
N ASP A 377 11.73 -3.85 -3.17
CA ASP A 377 12.47 -5.11 -3.31
C ASP A 377 13.91 -4.82 -3.81
N ALA A 378 14.07 -3.93 -4.81
CA ALA A 378 15.41 -3.50 -5.26
C ALA A 378 16.22 -2.86 -4.12
N LEU A 379 15.58 -2.02 -3.29
CA LEU A 379 16.25 -1.40 -2.13
C LEU A 379 16.67 -2.47 -1.12
N SER A 380 15.82 -3.45 -0.83
CA SER A 380 16.13 -4.53 0.12
C SER A 380 17.37 -5.33 -0.32
N LEU A 381 17.57 -5.54 -1.63
CA LEU A 381 18.75 -6.24 -2.16
C LEU A 381 20.05 -5.53 -1.79
N THR A 382 20.05 -4.20 -1.60
CA THR A 382 21.27 -3.48 -1.24
C THR A 382 21.82 -3.86 0.15
N PHE A 383 21.04 -4.57 0.95
CA PHE A 383 21.44 -5.05 2.29
C PHE A 383 22.10 -6.43 2.25
N PHE A 384 22.08 -7.11 1.11
CA PHE A 384 22.74 -8.40 0.95
C PHE A 384 24.25 -8.28 1.21
N GLY A 385 24.85 -9.28 1.87
CA GLY A 385 26.28 -9.32 2.18
C GLY A 385 26.71 -8.45 3.36
N GLY A 386 25.77 -7.92 4.14
CA GLY A 386 26.08 -7.13 5.34
C GLY A 386 26.80 -5.81 5.05
N CYS A 387 26.63 -5.26 3.85
CA CYS A 387 27.29 -4.02 3.42
C CYS A 387 26.64 -2.78 4.05
N TYR A 388 26.76 -2.63 5.36
CA TYR A 388 26.21 -1.48 6.11
C TYR A 388 27.07 -0.22 6.02
N GLY A 389 28.08 -0.17 5.16
CA GLY A 389 28.75 1.05 4.71
C GLY A 389 29.19 2.07 5.76
N VAL A 390 29.62 1.64 6.96
CA VAL A 390 30.36 2.52 7.89
C VAL A 390 31.58 1.74 8.38
N THR A 391 32.74 2.23 8.02
CA THR A 391 33.99 1.74 8.57
C THR A 391 34.02 1.95 10.10
N GLY A 392 33.99 0.87 10.83
CA GLY A 392 34.29 0.84 12.25
C GLY A 392 33.12 0.85 13.20
N SER A 393 32.51 -0.29 13.31
CA SER A 393 32.12 -0.94 14.56
C SER A 393 31.42 -2.25 14.22
N HIS A 394 31.93 -3.34 14.73
CA HIS A 394 31.17 -4.58 14.86
C HIS A 394 29.95 -4.25 15.72
N PHE A 395 28.75 -4.31 15.16
CA PHE A 395 27.56 -4.35 15.99
C PHE A 395 27.60 -5.68 16.75
N GLU A 396 27.90 -5.59 18.04
CA GLU A 396 27.66 -6.72 18.93
C GLU A 396 26.17 -7.05 18.88
N THR A 397 25.88 -8.30 18.61
CA THR A 397 24.53 -8.85 18.44
C THR A 397 23.72 -8.91 19.75
N ASP A 398 24.17 -8.23 20.81
CA ASP A 398 23.63 -8.40 22.16
C ASP A 398 22.59 -7.35 22.59
N LYS A 399 22.08 -6.52 21.68
CA LYS A 399 20.99 -5.61 22.05
C LYS A 399 19.73 -5.89 21.24
N ILE A 400 18.97 -6.86 21.73
CA ILE A 400 17.59 -7.08 21.33
C ILE A 400 16.84 -5.75 21.56
N SER A 401 16.26 -5.23 20.50
CA SER A 401 15.54 -3.95 20.59
C SER A 401 14.34 -4.05 21.55
N PRO A 402 13.90 -2.92 22.13
CA PRO A 402 12.78 -2.96 23.08
C PRO A 402 11.48 -3.55 22.53
N TRP A 403 11.27 -3.51 21.21
CA TRP A 403 10.07 -4.07 20.60
C TRP A 403 10.19 -5.59 20.40
N GLU A 404 11.37 -6.10 20.12
CA GLU A 404 11.60 -7.56 20.05
C GLU A 404 11.28 -8.23 21.38
N LYS A 405 11.58 -7.57 22.51
CA LYS A 405 11.22 -8.06 23.84
C LYS A 405 9.71 -8.12 24.08
N ARG A 406 8.91 -7.37 23.30
CA ARG A 406 7.44 -7.38 23.41
C ARG A 406 6.80 -8.44 22.51
N MET A 407 7.46 -8.84 21.43
CA MET A 407 6.93 -9.88 20.53
C MET A 407 7.09 -11.30 21.07
N PHE A 408 7.96 -11.50 22.08
CA PHE A 408 8.27 -12.82 22.63
C PHE A 408 7.82 -12.98 24.09
N ARG A 409 6.82 -12.20 24.52
CA ARG A 409 6.17 -12.39 25.83
C ARG A 409 4.69 -12.68 25.67
#